data_c2de80a1953891b6f3c8dc2172807733
#
_entry.id   c2de80a1953891b6f3c8dc2172807733
#
_cell.length_a   1.000
_cell.length_b   1.000
_cell.length_c   1.000
_cell.angle_alpha   90.00
_cell.angle_beta   90.00
_cell.angle_gamma   90.00
#
_symmetry.space_group_name_H-M   'P 1'
#
loop_
_entity.id
_entity.type
_entity.pdbx_description
1 polymer ?
#
loop_
_entity_poly.entity_id
_entity_poly.type
_entity_poly.pdbx_seq_one_letter_code
_entity_poly.pdbx_strand_id
1 'polypeptide(L)'
;MRKAKVFFKDRLAGYLNDLGNQFEFVYDESYLDNGFPISVTLPLQKEPFFSRMLHPFFDGLIVEGWLLKTVEDNWKINPDDRFSLLLLTGKDTIGAVSVVEDTKDE
;
A
#
# COMPACT_ATOMS: atom_id res chain seq x y z
N MET A 1 -7.04 -3.28 13.03
CA MET A 1 -6.79 -3.40 11.57
C MET A 1 -6.45 -2.05 10.99
N ARG A 2 -5.43 -1.99 10.15
CA ARG A 2 -5.05 -0.74 9.51
C ARG A 2 -5.40 -0.82 8.03
N LYS A 3 -5.85 0.29 7.46
CA LYS A 3 -6.28 0.33 6.06
C LYS A 3 -5.57 1.44 5.30
N ALA A 4 -5.34 1.20 4.03
CA ALA A 4 -4.75 2.19 3.15
C ALA A 4 -5.49 2.18 1.81
N LYS A 5 -5.53 3.34 1.18
CA LYS A 5 -6.09 3.47 -0.16
C LYS A 5 -4.93 3.46 -1.15
N VAL A 6 -5.11 2.73 -2.23
CA VAL A 6 -4.09 2.61 -3.26
C VAL A 6 -4.62 3.32 -4.51
N PHE A 7 -3.84 4.27 -5.03
CA PHE A 7 -4.22 5.04 -6.20
C PHE A 7 -3.31 4.74 -7.37
N PHE A 8 -3.87 4.78 -8.56
CA PHE A 8 -3.10 4.66 -9.79
C PHE A 8 -3.38 5.94 -10.57
N LYS A 9 -2.38 6.80 -10.67
CA LYS A 9 -2.52 8.11 -11.35
C LYS A 9 -3.72 8.88 -10.85
N ASP A 10 -3.82 9.06 -9.56
CA ASP A 10 -4.90 9.82 -8.92
C ASP A 10 -6.26 9.15 -8.96
N ARG A 11 -6.35 7.94 -9.44
CA ARG A 11 -7.60 7.22 -9.45
C ARG A 11 -7.55 6.12 -8.41
N LEU A 12 -8.57 6.01 -7.57
CA LEU A 12 -8.61 4.99 -6.53
C LEU A 12 -8.65 3.61 -7.19
N ALA A 13 -7.61 2.81 -6.97
CA ALA A 13 -7.51 1.49 -7.54
C ALA A 13 -7.96 0.40 -6.59
N GLY A 14 -7.73 0.56 -5.30
CA GLY A 14 -8.13 -0.45 -4.35
C GLY A 14 -7.69 -0.13 -2.94
N TYR A 15 -7.70 -1.15 -2.11
CA TYR A 15 -7.44 -1.01 -0.68
C TYR A 15 -6.43 -2.03 -0.23
N LEU A 16 -5.48 -1.58 0.59
CA LEU A 16 -4.49 -2.46 1.18
C LEU A 16 -4.75 -2.48 2.68
N ASN A 17 -5.01 -3.65 3.22
CA ASN A 17 -5.40 -3.81 4.61
C ASN A 17 -4.40 -4.65 5.38
N ASP A 18 -4.09 -4.21 6.60
CA ASP A 18 -3.28 -4.98 7.53
C ASP A 18 -4.26 -5.67 8.48
N LEU A 19 -4.43 -6.97 8.32
CA LEU A 19 -5.41 -7.72 9.10
C LEU A 19 -4.85 -8.26 10.41
N GLY A 20 -3.60 -7.94 10.71
CA GLY A 20 -2.96 -8.43 11.93
C GLY A 20 -2.08 -9.63 11.66
N ASN A 21 -2.65 -10.69 11.12
CA ASN A 21 -1.88 -11.90 10.84
C ASN A 21 -1.51 -12.03 9.37
N GLN A 22 -2.00 -11.15 8.53
CA GLN A 22 -1.67 -11.15 7.11
C GLN A 22 -2.12 -9.83 6.50
N PHE A 23 -1.74 -9.61 5.24
CA PHE A 23 -2.15 -8.43 4.50
C PHE A 23 -3.10 -8.82 3.38
N GLU A 24 -3.95 -7.89 3.00
CA GLU A 24 -4.92 -8.12 1.95
C GLU A 24 -4.94 -6.93 1.01
N PHE A 25 -4.88 -7.19 -0.29
CA PHE A 25 -5.13 -6.13 -1.27
C PHE A 25 -6.35 -6.51 -2.08
N VAL A 26 -7.29 -5.58 -2.24
CA VAL A 26 -8.48 -5.83 -3.02
C VAL A 26 -8.73 -4.62 -3.92
N TYR A 27 -9.00 -4.87 -5.20
CA TYR A 27 -9.30 -3.81 -6.14
C TYR A 27 -10.69 -3.22 -5.86
N ASP A 28 -10.82 -1.93 -6.08
CA ASP A 28 -12.11 -1.26 -5.98
C ASP A 28 -12.98 -1.69 -7.15
N GLU A 29 -14.26 -1.95 -6.90
CA GLU A 29 -15.16 -2.46 -7.94
C GLU A 29 -15.23 -1.55 -9.16
N SER A 30 -15.31 -0.26 -8.94
CA SER A 30 -15.36 0.69 -10.05
C SER A 30 -14.10 0.67 -10.89
N TYR A 31 -12.97 0.44 -10.23
CA TYR A 31 -11.70 0.42 -10.93
C TYR A 31 -11.59 -0.82 -11.83
N LEU A 32 -12.23 -1.92 -11.43
CA LEU A 32 -12.17 -3.14 -12.22
C LEU A 32 -12.83 -2.99 -13.58
N ASP A 33 -13.78 -2.07 -13.71
CA ASP A 33 -14.51 -1.91 -14.95
C ASP A 33 -13.64 -1.40 -16.08
N ASN A 34 -12.70 -0.50 -15.79
CA ASN A 34 -11.87 0.05 -16.86
C ASN A 34 -10.51 0.49 -16.36
N GLY A 35 -9.99 -0.16 -15.34
CA GLY A 35 -8.66 0.15 -14.86
C GLY A 35 -7.61 -0.72 -15.48
N PHE A 36 -6.37 -0.53 -15.03
CA PHE A 36 -5.24 -1.35 -15.44
C PHE A 36 -4.68 -2.03 -14.20
N PRO A 37 -4.09 -3.23 -14.33
CA PRO A 37 -3.43 -3.85 -13.18
C PRO A 37 -2.34 -2.91 -12.66
N ILE A 38 -2.26 -2.75 -11.35
CA ILE A 38 -1.22 -1.89 -10.80
C ILE A 38 0.14 -2.56 -10.84
N SER A 39 0.17 -3.87 -11.06
CA SER A 39 1.40 -4.63 -11.19
C SER A 39 1.08 -5.91 -11.95
N VAL A 40 2.08 -6.46 -12.65
CA VAL A 40 1.88 -7.74 -13.34
C VAL A 40 1.60 -8.84 -12.35
N THR A 41 2.00 -8.69 -11.08
CA THR A 41 1.74 -9.69 -10.07
C THR A 41 0.41 -9.48 -9.35
N LEU A 42 -0.32 -8.43 -9.74
CA LEU A 42 -1.63 -8.14 -9.15
C LEU A 42 -2.63 -7.91 -10.27
N PRO A 43 -3.00 -8.97 -11.00
CA PRO A 43 -3.95 -8.81 -12.11
C PRO A 43 -5.32 -8.36 -11.60
N LEU A 44 -6.10 -7.77 -12.48
CA LEU A 44 -7.43 -7.31 -12.10
C LEU A 44 -8.32 -8.51 -11.79
N GLN A 45 -8.90 -8.52 -10.60
CA GLN A 45 -9.83 -9.57 -10.20
C GLN A 45 -10.64 -9.07 -9.01
N LYS A 46 -11.82 -9.62 -8.83
CA LYS A 46 -12.66 -9.27 -7.70
C LYS A 46 -12.14 -9.85 -6.40
N GLU A 47 -11.54 -11.01 -6.46
CA GLU A 47 -11.07 -11.71 -5.28
C GLU A 47 -9.88 -11.00 -4.67
N PRO A 48 -9.81 -10.90 -3.36
CA PRO A 48 -8.66 -10.25 -2.74
C PRO A 48 -7.39 -11.08 -2.86
N PHE A 49 -6.26 -10.41 -2.75
CA PHE A 49 -4.96 -11.06 -2.70
C PHE A 49 -4.52 -11.06 -1.24
N PHE A 50 -4.11 -12.20 -0.73
CA PHE A 50 -3.63 -12.32 0.65
C PHE A 50 -2.16 -12.66 0.68
N SER A 51 -1.46 -12.14 1.67
CA SER A 51 -0.05 -12.44 1.84
C SER A 51 0.30 -12.29 3.31
N ARG A 52 1.10 -13.21 3.85
CA ARG A 52 1.52 -13.11 5.24
C ARG A 52 2.48 -11.96 5.45
N MET A 53 3.26 -11.62 4.44
CA MET A 53 4.15 -10.47 4.48
C MET A 53 3.60 -9.43 3.54
N LEU A 54 4.03 -8.19 3.69
CA LEU A 54 3.61 -7.15 2.77
C LEU A 54 3.99 -7.58 1.37
N HIS A 55 3.03 -7.53 0.44
CA HIS A 55 3.24 -7.98 -0.92
C HIS A 55 4.46 -7.30 -1.52
N PRO A 56 5.33 -8.05 -2.22
CA PRO A 56 6.57 -7.45 -2.74
C PRO A 56 6.37 -6.19 -3.57
N PHE A 57 5.27 -6.08 -4.30
CA PHE A 57 5.00 -4.88 -5.05
C PHE A 57 4.93 -3.66 -4.13
N PHE A 58 4.18 -3.78 -3.03
CA PHE A 58 4.03 -2.67 -2.09
C PHE A 58 5.30 -2.43 -1.30
N ASP A 59 5.97 -3.51 -0.91
CA ASP A 59 7.22 -3.38 -0.18
C ASP A 59 8.24 -2.65 -1.03
N GLY A 60 8.21 -2.88 -2.33
CA GLY A 60 9.13 -2.21 -3.24
C GLY A 60 8.85 -0.72 -3.43
N LEU A 61 7.71 -0.24 -2.99
CA LEU A 61 7.42 1.19 -3.04
C LEU A 61 8.08 1.96 -1.90
N ILE A 62 8.56 1.27 -0.90
CA ILE A 62 9.24 1.92 0.22
C ILE A 62 10.65 2.31 -0.24
N VAL A 63 10.93 3.61 -0.22
CA VAL A 63 12.22 4.11 -0.68
C VAL A 63 13.22 3.98 0.44
N GLU A 64 14.31 3.26 0.22
CA GLU A 64 15.26 2.96 1.28
C GLU A 64 15.94 4.18 1.88
N GLY A 65 16.16 5.20 1.08
CA GLY A 65 16.71 6.43 1.63
C GLY A 65 15.78 7.06 2.64
N TRP A 66 14.48 6.88 2.44
CA TRP A 66 13.50 7.36 3.39
C TRP A 66 13.53 6.58 4.69
N LEU A 67 13.92 5.31 4.64
CA LEU A 67 13.94 4.48 5.82
C LEU A 67 14.85 5.08 6.88
N LEU A 68 16.07 5.45 6.50
CA LEU A 68 17.00 6.05 7.45
C LEU A 68 16.48 7.37 7.98
N LYS A 69 15.98 8.23 7.10
CA LYS A 69 15.49 9.50 7.52
C LYS A 69 14.29 9.37 8.44
N THR A 70 13.41 8.42 8.14
CA THR A 70 12.23 8.19 8.95
C THR A 70 12.61 7.75 10.36
N VAL A 71 13.59 6.86 10.46
CA VAL A 71 14.05 6.40 11.76
C VAL A 71 14.67 7.53 12.55
N GLU A 72 15.43 8.40 11.88
CA GLU A 72 16.05 9.54 12.54
C GLU A 72 15.03 10.56 13.01
N ASP A 73 14.06 10.86 12.15
CA ASP A 73 13.09 11.90 12.45
C ASP A 73 11.96 11.41 13.35
N ASN A 74 11.70 10.12 13.34
CA ASN A 74 10.58 9.58 14.06
C ASN A 74 10.97 8.28 14.72
N TRP A 75 11.78 8.38 15.74
CA TRP A 75 12.32 7.21 16.41
C TRP A 75 11.26 6.27 16.98
N LYS A 76 10.02 6.69 17.02
CA LYS A 76 8.95 5.83 17.51
C LYS A 76 8.51 4.80 16.49
N ILE A 77 8.95 4.94 15.24
CA ILE A 77 8.51 4.02 14.22
C ILE A 77 9.43 2.81 14.21
N ASN A 78 8.83 1.64 14.30
CA ASN A 78 9.56 0.39 14.24
C ASN A 78 9.98 0.14 12.79
N PRO A 79 11.27 0.08 12.49
CA PRO A 79 11.72 -0.14 11.10
C PRO A 79 11.25 -1.46 10.51
N ASP A 80 10.87 -2.42 11.37
CA ASP A 80 10.37 -3.69 10.86
C ASP A 80 8.90 -3.63 10.50
N ASP A 81 8.21 -2.56 10.84
CA ASP A 81 6.81 -2.39 10.53
C ASP A 81 6.70 -1.81 9.11
N ARG A 82 6.76 -2.69 8.12
CA ARG A 82 6.79 -2.28 6.73
C ARG A 82 5.53 -1.51 6.31
N PHE A 83 4.39 -1.85 6.90
CA PHE A 83 3.15 -1.16 6.56
C PHE A 83 3.21 0.32 6.97
N SER A 84 3.72 0.60 8.18
CA SER A 84 3.89 1.98 8.62
C SER A 84 4.85 2.74 7.72
N LEU A 85 5.94 2.09 7.32
CA LEU A 85 6.90 2.72 6.41
C LEU A 85 6.27 3.02 5.06
N LEU A 86 5.44 2.11 4.58
CA LEU A 86 4.73 2.32 3.33
C LEU A 86 3.79 3.52 3.43
N LEU A 87 3.07 3.66 4.54
CA LEU A 87 2.16 4.78 4.72
C LEU A 87 2.90 6.11 4.77
N LEU A 88 4.12 6.11 5.28
CA LEU A 88 4.90 7.34 5.35
C LEU A 88 5.50 7.74 4.02
N THR A 89 5.87 6.77 3.20
CA THR A 89 6.58 7.06 1.96
C THR A 89 5.75 6.85 0.71
N GLY A 90 4.63 6.14 0.83
CA GLY A 90 3.89 5.68 -0.35
C GLY A 90 3.20 6.76 -1.13
N LYS A 91 2.93 7.91 -0.55
CA LYS A 91 2.26 8.95 -1.31
C LYS A 91 3.22 9.76 -2.16
N ASP A 92 4.52 9.60 -1.94
CA ASP A 92 5.52 10.31 -2.73
C ASP A 92 6.34 9.37 -3.57
N THR A 93 5.77 8.27 -4.02
CA THR A 93 6.52 7.31 -4.81
C THR A 93 6.83 7.86 -6.19
N ILE A 94 7.87 7.30 -6.79
CA ILE A 94 8.19 7.59 -8.17
C ILE A 94 7.38 6.61 -8.99
N GLY A 95 6.47 7.05 -9.78
CA GLY A 95 5.67 6.16 -10.59
C GLY A 95 4.20 6.47 -10.44
N ALA A 96 3.37 5.59 -10.97
CA ALA A 96 1.94 5.85 -11.05
C ALA A 96 1.17 5.48 -9.79
N VAL A 97 1.72 4.61 -8.96
CA VAL A 97 1.00 4.10 -7.79
C VAL A 97 1.38 4.85 -6.53
N SER A 98 0.38 5.29 -5.78
CA SER A 98 0.62 5.89 -4.48
C SER A 98 -0.27 5.22 -3.44
N VAL A 99 0.13 5.28 -2.17
CA VAL A 99 -0.58 4.65 -1.06
C VAL A 99 -0.77 5.69 0.03
N VAL A 100 -2.01 5.84 0.48
CA VAL A 100 -2.35 6.84 1.48
C VAL A 100 -3.14 6.17 2.59
N GLU A 101 -2.86 6.52 3.82
CA GLU A 101 -3.58 5.94 4.94
C GLU A 101 -5.06 6.27 4.85
N ASP A 102 -5.92 5.28 5.09
CA ASP A 102 -7.35 5.49 5.09
C ASP A 102 -7.77 5.78 6.52
N THR A 103 -7.92 7.07 6.85
CA THR A 103 -8.25 7.47 8.19
C THR A 103 -9.70 7.73 8.39
N LYS A 104 -10.57 7.42 7.39
CA LYS A 104 -11.91 7.77 7.52
C LYS A 104 -12.67 6.68 8.10
N ASP A 105 -12.47 6.14 9.09
CA ASP A 105 -13.15 5.08 9.56
C ASP A 105 -13.83 5.34 10.72
N GLU A 106 -14.03 6.33 11.17
CA GLU A 106 -14.65 6.55 12.35
C GLU A 106 -15.97 6.56 12.28
#